data_ac7de51ecff37c4fd0f0d9fdee6c0e1e
#
_entry.id   ac7de51ecff37c4fd0f0d9fdee6c0e1e
#
_cell.length_a   1.000
_cell.length_b   1.000
_cell.length_c   1.000
_cell.angle_alpha   90.00
_cell.angle_beta   90.00
_cell.angle_gamma   90.00
#
_symmetry.space_group_name_H-M   'P 1'
#
loop_
_entity.id
_entity.type
_entity.pdbx_description
1 polymer ?
#
loop_
_entity_poly.entity_id
_entity_poly.type
_entity_poly.pdbx_seq_one_letter_code
_entity_poly.pdbx_strand_id
1 'polypeptide(L)'
;DVMLSFPAFIFMGYMLARSGMADDLYQMIYKWAGGTKGGLGMGSVGICALIGAVQGTCISGQVAMGLIALPSMLKRKYDKSIVTGLIQAGGGLGYLIPPSLVFVLYGMLARVPIGHLWIAGAIPGGILAGLYVAYIGIRCRIQPHIGPPIPVEERANLREKIYSMKAGIAPLVLLFAVMGLLLMGITTVTESSAIGALGAIVVTLVYRRFSWRTLLDVVDHTWRLTSVIMWIFVSAILFGAIYQGLGAAQSFEMLLSG
;
A
#
# COMPACT_ATOMS: atom_id res chain seq x y z
N ASP A 1 22.39 -8.55 4.94
CA ASP A 1 21.56 -8.00 6.02
C ASP A 1 20.20 -7.45 5.53
N VAL A 2 20.16 -6.73 4.38
CA VAL A 2 18.90 -6.17 3.84
C VAL A 2 17.84 -7.24 3.54
N MET A 3 18.22 -8.49 3.22
CA MET A 3 17.26 -9.57 2.99
C MET A 3 16.38 -9.87 4.21
N LEU A 4 16.86 -9.64 5.42
CA LEU A 4 16.08 -9.80 6.65
C LEU A 4 14.96 -8.77 6.79
N SER A 5 15.05 -7.64 6.07
CA SER A 5 13.99 -6.62 6.10
C SER A 5 12.70 -7.08 5.41
N PHE A 6 12.76 -8.00 4.43
CA PHE A 6 11.57 -8.48 3.72
C PHE A 6 10.54 -9.13 4.64
N PRO A 7 10.89 -10.20 5.39
CA PRO A 7 9.90 -10.82 6.27
C PRO A 7 9.38 -9.85 7.32
N ALA A 8 10.19 -8.91 7.81
CA ALA A 8 9.77 -7.95 8.81
C ALA A 8 8.77 -6.92 8.26
N PHE A 9 9.00 -6.36 7.07
CA PHE A 9 8.03 -5.46 6.41
C PHE A 9 6.74 -6.18 6.01
N ILE A 10 6.84 -7.41 5.49
CA ILE A 10 5.69 -8.23 5.17
C ILE A 10 4.87 -8.50 6.43
N PHE A 11 5.53 -8.89 7.53
CA PHE A 11 4.89 -9.10 8.82
C PHE A 11 4.18 -7.85 9.32
N MET A 12 4.86 -6.70 9.29
CA MET A 12 4.27 -5.40 9.66
C MET A 12 2.97 -5.15 8.90
N GLY A 13 3.01 -5.30 7.59
CA GLY A 13 1.87 -5.06 6.72
C GLY A 13 0.70 -6.02 6.99
N TYR A 14 0.97 -7.32 7.10
CA TYR A 14 -0.07 -8.31 7.40
C TYR A 14 -0.64 -8.15 8.79
N MET A 15 0.18 -7.83 9.79
CA MET A 15 -0.28 -7.62 11.16
C MET A 15 -1.25 -6.44 11.24
N LEU A 16 -0.92 -5.32 10.59
CA LEU A 16 -1.82 -4.16 10.52
C LEU A 16 -3.09 -4.46 9.71
N ALA A 17 -2.99 -5.17 8.59
CA ALA A 17 -4.16 -5.52 7.78
C ALA A 17 -5.14 -6.42 8.55
N ARG A 18 -4.62 -7.44 9.25
CA ARG A 18 -5.43 -8.38 10.05
C ARG A 18 -6.00 -7.75 11.33
N SER A 19 -5.49 -6.61 11.76
CA SER A 19 -6.06 -5.83 12.87
C SER A 19 -7.41 -5.17 12.56
N GLY A 20 -7.93 -5.32 11.31
CA GLY A 20 -9.16 -4.65 10.86
C GLY A 20 -8.97 -3.17 10.53
N MET A 21 -7.73 -2.73 10.38
CA MET A 21 -7.39 -1.35 10.01
C MET A 21 -8.03 -0.92 8.69
N ALA A 22 -8.11 -1.82 7.72
CA ALA A 22 -8.68 -1.52 6.41
C ALA A 22 -10.18 -1.12 6.52
N ASP A 23 -10.95 -1.84 7.35
CA ASP A 23 -12.34 -1.52 7.62
C ASP A 23 -12.49 -0.18 8.30
N ASP A 24 -11.67 0.09 9.32
CA ASP A 24 -11.70 1.35 10.07
C ASP A 24 -11.34 2.54 9.18
N LEU A 25 -10.32 2.41 8.34
CA LEU A 25 -9.94 3.43 7.36
C LEU A 25 -11.06 3.66 6.34
N TYR A 26 -11.70 2.59 5.87
CA TYR A 26 -12.83 2.72 4.96
C TYR A 26 -14.01 3.45 5.63
N GLN A 27 -14.34 3.12 6.87
CA GLN A 27 -15.36 3.81 7.65
C GLN A 27 -15.01 5.29 7.90
N MET A 28 -13.74 5.60 8.12
CA MET A 28 -13.26 6.98 8.23
C MET A 28 -13.56 7.75 6.94
N ILE A 29 -13.15 7.24 5.79
CA ILE A 29 -13.39 7.88 4.49
C ILE A 29 -14.89 7.98 4.18
N TYR A 30 -15.64 6.93 4.50
CA TYR A 30 -17.09 6.94 4.36
C TYR A 30 -17.72 8.14 5.06
N LYS A 31 -17.34 8.39 6.31
CA LYS A 31 -17.85 9.52 7.11
C LYS A 31 -17.36 10.87 6.61
N TRP A 32 -16.13 10.97 6.13
CA TRP A 32 -15.52 12.24 5.71
C TRP A 32 -15.90 12.66 4.29
N ALA A 33 -15.71 11.77 3.35
CA ALA A 33 -15.80 12.05 1.92
C ALA A 33 -17.10 11.58 1.27
N GLY A 34 -17.87 10.71 1.92
CA GLY A 34 -19.06 10.10 1.35
C GLY A 34 -20.16 11.09 0.94
N GLY A 35 -20.21 12.25 1.57
CA GLY A 35 -21.17 13.32 1.22
C GLY A 35 -20.88 14.04 -0.11
N THR A 36 -19.73 13.81 -0.74
CA THR A 36 -19.34 14.42 -2.00
C THR A 36 -19.50 13.45 -3.17
N LYS A 37 -19.78 13.97 -4.38
CA LYS A 37 -19.85 13.16 -5.60
C LYS A 37 -18.48 12.51 -5.87
N GLY A 38 -18.43 11.18 -5.97
CA GLY A 38 -17.20 10.43 -6.12
C GLY A 38 -16.32 10.34 -4.86
N GLY A 39 -16.78 10.88 -3.72
CA GLY A 39 -15.99 10.95 -2.49
C GLY A 39 -15.51 9.61 -1.96
N LEU A 40 -16.37 8.59 -1.99
CA LEU A 40 -15.96 7.22 -1.62
C LEU A 40 -14.88 6.69 -2.55
N GLY A 41 -14.98 6.96 -3.87
CA GLY A 41 -13.97 6.55 -4.85
C GLY A 41 -12.63 7.23 -4.62
N MET A 42 -12.63 8.55 -4.43
CA MET A 42 -11.40 9.32 -4.14
C MET A 42 -10.74 8.84 -2.85
N GLY A 43 -11.52 8.63 -1.80
CA GLY A 43 -11.01 8.12 -0.53
C GLY A 43 -10.51 6.68 -0.62
N SER A 44 -11.19 5.82 -1.39
CA SER A 44 -10.75 4.44 -1.61
C SER A 44 -9.37 4.36 -2.27
N VAL A 45 -9.06 5.25 -3.21
CA VAL A 45 -7.70 5.34 -3.79
C VAL A 45 -6.67 5.65 -2.71
N GLY A 46 -6.96 6.62 -1.83
CA GLY A 46 -6.07 6.98 -0.72
C GLY A 46 -5.85 5.82 0.25
N ILE A 47 -6.90 5.05 0.57
CA ILE A 47 -6.76 3.87 1.45
C ILE A 47 -5.98 2.75 0.75
N CYS A 48 -6.26 2.47 -0.53
CA CYS A 48 -5.48 1.50 -1.31
C CYS A 48 -4.00 1.84 -1.29
N ALA A 49 -3.68 3.12 -1.52
CA ALA A 49 -2.32 3.62 -1.49
C ALA A 49 -1.67 3.43 -0.11
N LEU A 50 -2.40 3.76 0.96
CA LEU A 50 -1.93 3.63 2.34
C LEU A 50 -1.70 2.16 2.73
N ILE A 51 -2.67 1.28 2.45
CA ILE A 51 -2.54 -0.15 2.73
C ILE A 51 -1.41 -0.76 1.90
N GLY A 52 -1.33 -0.39 0.60
CA GLY A 52 -0.27 -0.82 -0.29
C GLY A 52 1.11 -0.39 0.19
N ALA A 53 1.26 0.85 0.62
CA ALA A 53 2.48 1.37 1.21
C ALA A 53 2.87 0.61 2.50
N VAL A 54 1.92 0.42 3.42
CA VAL A 54 2.16 -0.31 4.68
C VAL A 54 2.63 -1.75 4.44
N GLN A 55 2.09 -2.43 3.42
CA GLN A 55 2.43 -3.82 3.09
C GLN A 55 3.53 -3.94 2.01
N GLY A 56 3.88 -2.83 1.39
CA GLY A 56 4.89 -2.79 0.32
C GLY A 56 4.50 -3.54 -0.95
N THR A 57 3.22 -3.94 -1.10
CA THR A 57 2.71 -4.70 -2.25
C THR A 57 1.39 -4.12 -2.77
N CYS A 58 1.16 -4.21 -4.08
CA CYS A 58 -0.11 -3.76 -4.68
C CYS A 58 -1.28 -4.71 -4.37
N ILE A 59 -1.01 -6.02 -4.30
CA ILE A 59 -2.03 -7.05 -4.19
C ILE A 59 -2.84 -6.89 -2.90
N SER A 60 -2.19 -6.57 -1.81
CA SER A 60 -2.83 -6.48 -0.50
C SER A 60 -3.83 -5.33 -0.41
N GLY A 61 -3.49 -4.16 -0.95
CA GLY A 61 -4.41 -3.03 -1.04
C GLY A 61 -5.62 -3.34 -1.93
N GLN A 62 -5.38 -4.00 -3.07
CA GLN A 62 -6.43 -4.41 -4.01
C GLN A 62 -7.38 -5.44 -3.38
N VAL A 63 -6.85 -6.47 -2.74
CA VAL A 63 -7.68 -7.50 -2.09
C VAL A 63 -8.47 -6.93 -0.93
N ALA A 64 -7.85 -6.18 -0.03
CA ALA A 64 -8.54 -5.57 1.11
C ALA A 64 -9.68 -4.66 0.65
N MET A 65 -9.41 -3.75 -0.28
CA MET A 65 -10.42 -2.83 -0.78
C MET A 65 -11.42 -3.50 -1.71
N GLY A 66 -11.03 -4.56 -2.43
CA GLY A 66 -11.94 -5.39 -3.20
C GLY A 66 -13.00 -6.07 -2.32
N LEU A 67 -12.62 -6.52 -1.13
CA LEU A 67 -13.55 -7.16 -0.19
C LEU A 67 -14.44 -6.14 0.56
N ILE A 68 -13.91 -4.96 0.87
CA ILE A 68 -14.59 -3.96 1.71
C ILE A 68 -15.31 -2.89 0.85
N ALA A 69 -14.57 -2.22 -0.04
CA ALA A 69 -15.07 -1.08 -0.80
C ALA A 69 -15.97 -1.50 -1.97
N LEU A 70 -15.61 -2.56 -2.71
CA LEU A 70 -16.37 -2.98 -3.88
C LEU A 70 -17.84 -3.28 -3.56
N PRO A 71 -18.19 -4.15 -2.59
CA PRO A 71 -19.60 -4.44 -2.29
C PRO A 71 -20.32 -3.21 -1.74
N SER A 72 -19.65 -2.39 -0.92
CA SER A 72 -20.22 -1.17 -0.34
C SER A 72 -20.56 -0.13 -1.42
N MET A 73 -19.66 0.09 -2.38
CA MET A 73 -19.84 1.06 -3.46
C MET A 73 -20.89 0.59 -4.48
N LEU A 74 -20.91 -0.73 -4.81
CA LEU A 74 -21.92 -1.28 -5.72
C LEU A 74 -23.33 -1.20 -5.14
N LYS A 75 -23.51 -1.46 -3.83
CA LYS A 75 -24.80 -1.23 -3.15
C LYS A 75 -25.29 0.21 -3.27
N ARG A 76 -24.38 1.18 -3.41
CA ARG A 76 -24.66 2.61 -3.58
C ARG A 76 -24.74 3.05 -5.03
N LYS A 77 -24.89 2.09 -5.95
CA LYS A 77 -25.04 2.33 -7.39
C LYS A 77 -23.86 3.05 -8.04
N TYR A 78 -22.65 2.91 -7.49
CA TYR A 78 -21.45 3.31 -8.22
C TYR A 78 -21.29 2.45 -9.48
N ASP A 79 -20.77 3.05 -10.55
CA ASP A 79 -20.46 2.31 -11.78
C ASP A 79 -19.39 1.25 -11.53
N LYS A 80 -19.64 0.02 -12.01
CA LYS A 80 -18.78 -1.14 -11.77
C LYS A 80 -17.38 -0.93 -12.34
N SER A 81 -17.28 -0.34 -13.54
CA SER A 81 -15.98 -0.12 -14.20
C SER A 81 -15.13 0.89 -13.43
N ILE A 82 -15.76 1.95 -12.91
CA ILE A 82 -15.07 2.93 -12.07
C ILE A 82 -14.59 2.28 -10.78
N VAL A 83 -15.44 1.52 -10.09
CA VAL A 83 -15.04 0.88 -8.81
C VAL A 83 -13.92 -0.11 -9.00
N THR A 84 -13.99 -0.99 -9.98
CA THR A 84 -12.91 -1.96 -10.25
C THR A 84 -11.62 -1.26 -10.68
N GLY A 85 -11.73 -0.25 -11.56
CA GLY A 85 -10.59 0.53 -12.04
C GLY A 85 -9.86 1.27 -10.92
N LEU A 86 -10.61 1.94 -10.01
CA LEU A 86 -10.00 2.69 -8.92
C LEU A 86 -9.33 1.79 -7.86
N ILE A 87 -9.88 0.59 -7.61
CA ILE A 87 -9.25 -0.38 -6.69
C ILE A 87 -7.93 -0.89 -7.29
N GLN A 88 -7.92 -1.22 -8.58
CA GLN A 88 -6.72 -1.68 -9.28
C GLN A 88 -5.67 -0.57 -9.35
N ALA A 89 -6.06 0.62 -9.77
CA ALA A 89 -5.18 1.78 -9.87
C ALA A 89 -4.62 2.19 -8.50
N GLY A 90 -5.51 2.28 -7.49
CA GLY A 90 -5.12 2.63 -6.12
C GLY A 90 -4.15 1.61 -5.50
N GLY A 91 -4.40 0.31 -5.72
CA GLY A 91 -3.48 -0.74 -5.25
C GLY A 91 -2.11 -0.65 -5.91
N GLY A 92 -2.03 -0.30 -7.21
CA GLY A 92 -0.77 -0.08 -7.91
C GLY A 92 0.14 0.98 -7.28
N LEU A 93 -0.44 1.96 -6.58
CA LEU A 93 0.32 2.98 -5.83
C LEU A 93 1.18 2.38 -4.71
N GLY A 94 0.84 1.21 -4.18
CA GLY A 94 1.62 0.52 -3.17
C GLY A 94 3.03 0.09 -3.62
N TYR A 95 3.30 0.08 -4.92
CA TYR A 95 4.66 -0.12 -5.44
C TYR A 95 5.49 1.16 -5.48
N LEU A 96 4.84 2.32 -5.59
CA LEU A 96 5.51 3.61 -5.73
C LEU A 96 5.62 4.34 -4.39
N ILE A 97 4.59 4.25 -3.55
CA ILE A 97 4.55 4.95 -2.26
C ILE A 97 5.31 4.13 -1.23
N PRO A 98 6.38 4.67 -0.63
CA PRO A 98 7.17 3.93 0.35
C PRO A 98 6.41 3.70 1.68
N PRO A 99 6.81 2.64 2.43
CA PRO A 99 7.85 1.66 2.15
C PRO A 99 7.43 0.62 1.10
N SER A 100 8.20 0.49 0.00
CA SER A 100 7.93 -0.43 -1.10
C SER A 100 8.95 -1.56 -1.12
N LEU A 101 8.48 -2.80 -1.12
CA LEU A 101 9.35 -3.99 -1.22
C LEU A 101 10.05 -4.06 -2.58
N VAL A 102 9.44 -3.55 -3.65
CA VAL A 102 10.04 -3.52 -4.98
C VAL A 102 11.28 -2.62 -4.99
N PHE A 103 11.22 -1.47 -4.33
CA PHE A 103 12.40 -0.60 -4.22
C PHE A 103 13.50 -1.21 -3.34
N VAL A 104 13.15 -2.00 -2.33
CA VAL A 104 14.14 -2.75 -1.54
C VAL A 104 14.83 -3.78 -2.42
N LEU A 105 14.08 -4.57 -3.22
CA LEU A 105 14.64 -5.53 -4.19
C LEU A 105 15.52 -4.85 -5.22
N TYR A 106 15.04 -3.78 -5.83
CA TYR A 106 15.79 -3.04 -6.83
C TYR A 106 17.08 -2.44 -6.26
N GLY A 107 17.00 -1.83 -5.07
CA GLY A 107 18.17 -1.27 -4.38
C GLY A 107 19.25 -2.31 -4.10
N MET A 108 18.86 -3.54 -3.75
CA MET A 108 19.78 -4.65 -3.56
C MET A 108 20.46 -5.08 -4.87
N LEU A 109 19.68 -5.23 -5.95
CA LEU A 109 20.20 -5.65 -7.26
C LEU A 109 21.07 -4.58 -7.90
N ALA A 110 20.62 -3.34 -7.88
CA ALA A 110 21.31 -2.19 -8.48
C ALA A 110 22.39 -1.59 -7.58
N ARG A 111 22.51 -2.05 -6.32
CA ARG A 111 23.43 -1.51 -5.30
C ARG A 111 23.22 -0.01 -5.06
N VAL A 112 21.97 0.44 -5.08
CA VAL A 112 21.58 1.83 -4.84
C VAL A 112 20.98 1.94 -3.42
N PRO A 113 21.28 3.03 -2.66
CA PRO A 113 20.70 3.23 -1.35
C PRO A 113 19.15 3.28 -1.39
N ILE A 114 18.51 2.42 -0.60
CA ILE A 114 17.05 2.24 -0.60
C ILE A 114 16.31 3.51 -0.20
N GLY A 115 16.86 4.30 0.72
CA GLY A 115 16.27 5.59 1.12
C GLY A 115 16.12 6.56 -0.06
N HIS A 116 17.11 6.63 -0.96
CA HIS A 116 17.03 7.47 -2.18
C HIS A 116 15.94 6.98 -3.12
N LEU A 117 15.79 5.66 -3.28
CA LEU A 117 14.73 5.07 -4.10
C LEU A 117 13.33 5.37 -3.52
N TRP A 118 13.19 5.35 -2.21
CA TRP A 118 11.93 5.68 -1.56
C TRP A 118 11.53 7.14 -1.76
N ILE A 119 12.48 8.08 -1.64
CA ILE A 119 12.22 9.50 -1.94
C ILE A 119 11.87 9.68 -3.41
N ALA A 120 12.65 9.03 -4.31
CA ALA A 120 12.41 9.11 -5.75
C ALA A 120 11.05 8.53 -6.15
N GLY A 121 10.57 7.49 -5.49
CA GLY A 121 9.25 6.90 -5.73
C GLY A 121 8.09 7.67 -5.11
N ALA A 122 8.31 8.33 -3.95
CA ALA A 122 7.27 9.08 -3.25
C ALA A 122 6.70 10.23 -4.09
N ILE A 123 7.55 10.92 -4.84
CA ILE A 123 7.13 12.07 -5.66
C ILE A 123 6.20 11.61 -6.81
N PRO A 124 6.60 10.71 -7.73
CA PRO A 124 5.71 10.25 -8.79
C PRO A 124 4.50 9.49 -8.24
N GLY A 125 4.65 8.74 -7.14
CA GLY A 125 3.54 8.08 -6.46
C GLY A 125 2.50 9.06 -5.94
N GLY A 126 2.93 10.16 -5.33
CA GLY A 126 2.05 11.24 -4.87
C GLY A 126 1.35 11.97 -6.02
N ILE A 127 2.08 12.28 -7.10
CA ILE A 127 1.51 12.89 -8.32
C ILE A 127 0.44 11.96 -8.91
N LEU A 128 0.75 10.67 -9.05
CA LEU A 128 -0.16 9.69 -9.63
C LEU A 128 -1.42 9.51 -8.76
N ALA A 129 -1.27 9.45 -7.44
CA ALA A 129 -2.39 9.43 -6.49
C ALA A 129 -3.27 10.68 -6.65
N GLY A 130 -2.66 11.85 -6.74
CA GLY A 130 -3.36 13.11 -7.00
C GLY A 130 -4.12 13.11 -8.33
N LEU A 131 -3.52 12.60 -9.40
CA LEU A 131 -4.17 12.45 -10.71
C LEU A 131 -5.37 11.50 -10.66
N TYR A 132 -5.28 10.38 -9.95
CA TYR A 132 -6.40 9.46 -9.77
C TYR A 132 -7.55 10.12 -9.00
N VAL A 133 -7.24 10.81 -7.90
CA VAL A 133 -8.24 11.54 -7.11
C VAL A 133 -8.88 12.65 -7.96
N ALA A 134 -8.10 13.41 -8.71
CA ALA A 134 -8.59 14.45 -9.60
C ALA A 134 -9.48 13.86 -10.72
N TYR A 135 -9.03 12.78 -11.36
CA TYR A 135 -9.81 12.10 -12.42
C TYR A 135 -11.18 11.65 -11.89
N ILE A 136 -11.21 10.96 -10.74
CA ILE A 136 -12.46 10.48 -10.14
C ILE A 136 -13.36 11.68 -9.77
N GLY A 137 -12.78 12.71 -9.14
CA GLY A 137 -13.51 13.92 -8.74
C GLY A 137 -14.13 14.66 -9.91
N ILE A 138 -13.39 14.87 -11.00
CA ILE A 138 -13.86 15.52 -12.24
C ILE A 138 -14.91 14.64 -12.92
N ARG A 139 -14.62 13.35 -13.09
CA ARG A 139 -15.50 12.40 -13.78
C ARG A 139 -16.87 12.29 -13.09
N CYS A 140 -16.88 12.17 -11.76
CA CYS A 140 -18.12 12.09 -10.97
C CYS A 140 -18.86 13.44 -10.86
N ARG A 141 -18.20 14.57 -11.08
CA ARG A 141 -18.88 15.88 -11.19
C ARG A 141 -19.59 16.04 -12.53
N ILE A 142 -18.94 15.63 -13.63
CA ILE A 142 -19.51 15.68 -14.98
C ILE A 142 -20.63 14.65 -15.15
N GLN A 143 -20.44 13.44 -14.59
CA GLN A 143 -21.40 12.34 -14.66
C GLN A 143 -21.77 11.86 -13.24
N PRO A 144 -22.70 12.53 -12.54
CA PRO A 144 -23.02 12.25 -11.14
C PRO A 144 -23.56 10.85 -10.87
N HIS A 145 -24.11 10.19 -11.88
CA HIS A 145 -24.64 8.84 -11.78
C HIS A 145 -23.54 7.76 -11.60
N ILE A 146 -22.29 8.08 -11.99
CA ILE A 146 -21.16 7.15 -11.88
C ILE A 146 -20.69 6.99 -10.43
N GLY A 147 -20.77 8.05 -9.63
CA GLY A 147 -20.33 8.09 -8.24
C GLY A 147 -21.27 8.93 -7.37
N PRO A 148 -22.48 8.44 -7.05
CA PRO A 148 -23.46 9.20 -6.28
C PRO A 148 -22.96 9.44 -4.85
N PRO A 149 -23.26 10.62 -4.27
CA PRO A 149 -22.95 10.91 -2.88
C PRO A 149 -23.83 10.08 -1.93
N ILE A 150 -23.38 9.90 -0.69
CA ILE A 150 -24.18 9.29 0.37
C ILE A 150 -25.40 10.17 0.69
N PRO A 151 -26.60 9.56 0.91
CA PRO A 151 -27.78 10.26 1.33
C PRO A 151 -27.52 11.14 2.57
N VAL A 152 -28.27 12.25 2.68
CA VAL A 152 -28.08 13.25 3.75
C VAL A 152 -28.27 12.62 5.14
N GLU A 153 -29.19 11.66 5.23
CA GLU A 153 -29.55 10.96 6.47
C GLU A 153 -28.40 10.09 7.02
N GLU A 154 -27.52 9.61 6.13
CA GLU A 154 -26.38 8.76 6.50
C GLU A 154 -25.07 9.55 6.72
N ARG A 155 -25.10 10.87 6.56
CA ARG A 155 -23.91 11.71 6.72
C ARG A 155 -23.55 11.85 8.19
N ALA A 156 -22.32 11.48 8.51
CA ALA A 156 -21.80 11.59 9.86
C ALA A 156 -21.72 13.04 10.36
N ASN A 157 -22.02 13.23 11.63
CA ASN A 157 -21.86 14.51 12.32
C ASN A 157 -20.36 14.83 12.52
N LEU A 158 -20.01 16.11 12.75
CA LEU A 158 -18.61 16.54 12.89
C LEU A 158 -17.88 15.75 14.00
N ARG A 159 -18.56 15.49 15.11
CA ARG A 159 -18.02 14.71 16.22
C ARG A 159 -17.66 13.27 15.82
N GLU A 160 -18.52 12.63 15.03
CA GLU A 160 -18.29 11.27 14.51
C GLU A 160 -17.16 11.22 13.49
N LYS A 161 -17.02 12.28 12.67
CA LYS A 161 -15.91 12.43 11.74
C LYS A 161 -14.59 12.51 12.49
N ILE A 162 -14.48 13.37 13.51
CA ILE A 162 -13.27 13.52 14.31
C ILE A 162 -12.94 12.22 15.05
N TYR A 163 -13.95 11.55 15.61
CA TYR A 163 -13.73 10.27 16.29
C TYR A 163 -13.20 9.17 15.33
N SER A 164 -13.71 9.15 14.09
CA SER A 164 -13.27 8.19 13.09
C SER A 164 -11.82 8.40 12.62
N MET A 165 -11.25 9.62 12.75
CA MET A 165 -9.85 9.88 12.42
C MET A 165 -8.86 9.07 13.27
N LYS A 166 -9.25 8.69 14.50
CA LYS A 166 -8.41 7.87 15.38
C LYS A 166 -7.99 6.56 14.72
N ALA A 167 -8.81 6.02 13.83
CA ALA A 167 -8.53 4.79 13.10
C ALA A 167 -7.30 4.89 12.18
N GLY A 168 -7.07 6.07 11.58
CA GLY A 168 -5.95 6.30 10.67
C GLY A 168 -4.66 6.74 11.35
N ILE A 169 -4.73 7.21 12.60
CA ILE A 169 -3.56 7.85 13.26
C ILE A 169 -2.43 6.82 13.48
N ALA A 170 -2.72 5.68 14.10
CA ALA A 170 -1.66 4.75 14.47
C ALA A 170 -0.94 4.12 13.27
N PRO A 171 -1.63 3.67 12.18
CA PRO A 171 -0.95 3.22 10.98
C PRO A 171 -0.11 4.30 10.31
N LEU A 172 -0.61 5.53 10.25
CA LEU A 172 0.15 6.65 9.68
C LEU A 172 1.37 7.00 10.52
N VAL A 173 1.23 7.07 11.84
CA VAL A 173 2.36 7.32 12.76
C VAL A 173 3.41 6.24 12.60
N LEU A 174 3.03 4.98 12.53
CA LEU A 174 3.97 3.88 12.33
C LEU A 174 4.69 3.97 10.98
N LEU A 175 3.95 4.25 9.91
CA LEU A 175 4.51 4.42 8.56
C LEU A 175 5.53 5.57 8.54
N PHE A 176 5.14 6.74 9.05
CA PHE A 176 6.03 7.90 9.10
C PHE A 176 7.22 7.71 10.05
N ALA A 177 7.05 6.97 11.15
CA ALA A 177 8.15 6.64 12.05
C ALA A 177 9.19 5.75 11.34
N VAL A 178 8.76 4.68 10.68
CA VAL A 178 9.64 3.76 9.94
C VAL A 178 10.37 4.49 8.82
N MET A 179 9.65 5.29 8.02
CA MET A 179 10.26 6.08 6.96
C MET A 179 11.17 7.18 7.49
N GLY A 180 10.71 7.92 8.49
CA GLY A 180 11.45 9.04 9.06
C GLY A 180 12.78 8.60 9.66
N LEU A 181 12.79 7.52 10.44
CA LEU A 181 14.01 6.96 11.03
C LEU A 181 15.04 6.55 9.97
N LEU A 182 14.57 5.93 8.87
CA LEU A 182 15.44 5.55 7.76
C LEU A 182 15.99 6.79 7.01
N LEU A 183 15.11 7.73 6.67
CA LEU A 183 15.49 8.92 5.89
C LEU A 183 16.39 9.88 6.66
N MET A 184 16.25 9.94 7.98
CA MET A 184 17.16 10.69 8.86
C MET A 184 18.52 9.97 9.05
N GLY A 185 18.68 8.75 8.52
CA GLY A 185 19.91 7.99 8.69
C GLY A 185 20.15 7.45 10.10
N ILE A 186 19.11 7.47 10.96
CA ILE A 186 19.18 6.97 12.35
C ILE A 186 19.21 5.45 12.39
N THR A 187 18.51 4.80 11.46
CA THR A 187 18.39 3.35 11.39
C THR A 187 18.72 2.83 10.00
N THR A 188 19.17 1.59 9.94
CA THR A 188 19.28 0.83 8.70
C THR A 188 17.89 0.33 8.24
N VAL A 189 17.79 -0.14 7.00
CA VAL A 189 16.55 -0.73 6.45
C VAL A 189 16.07 -1.91 7.30
N THR A 190 17.01 -2.74 7.78
CA THR A 190 16.71 -3.91 8.61
C THR A 190 16.18 -3.49 9.98
N GLU A 191 16.81 -2.51 10.62
CA GLU A 191 16.35 -1.99 11.92
C GLU A 191 15.00 -1.30 11.79
N SER A 192 14.79 -0.48 10.74
CA SER A 192 13.50 0.16 10.46
C SER A 192 12.38 -0.88 10.26
N SER A 193 12.67 -1.98 9.57
CA SER A 193 11.69 -3.05 9.36
C SER A 193 11.34 -3.78 10.67
N ALA A 194 12.33 -4.01 11.54
CA ALA A 194 12.11 -4.62 12.86
C ALA A 194 11.28 -3.69 13.77
N ILE A 195 11.59 -2.39 13.78
CA ILE A 195 10.79 -1.37 14.50
C ILE A 195 9.36 -1.36 13.96
N GLY A 196 9.18 -1.44 12.64
CA GLY A 196 7.88 -1.53 11.99
C GLY A 196 7.09 -2.76 12.43
N ALA A 197 7.73 -3.94 12.44
CA ALA A 197 7.10 -5.20 12.87
C ALA A 197 6.67 -5.16 14.34
N LEU A 198 7.54 -4.70 15.24
CA LEU A 198 7.23 -4.52 16.66
C LEU A 198 6.14 -3.46 16.87
N GLY A 199 6.23 -2.34 16.16
CA GLY A 199 5.23 -1.29 16.19
C GLY A 199 3.84 -1.78 15.75
N ALA A 200 3.76 -2.64 14.72
CA ALA A 200 2.51 -3.24 14.29
C ALA A 200 1.88 -4.14 15.38
N ILE A 201 2.69 -4.90 16.11
CA ILE A 201 2.20 -5.67 17.27
C ILE A 201 1.67 -4.73 18.34
N VAL A 202 2.42 -3.68 18.69
CA VAL A 202 2.00 -2.70 19.70
C VAL A 202 0.69 -2.01 19.29
N VAL A 203 0.56 -1.58 18.03
CA VAL A 203 -0.67 -0.99 17.52
C VAL A 203 -1.84 -1.95 17.67
N THR A 204 -1.67 -3.23 17.30
CA THR A 204 -2.71 -4.24 17.39
C THR A 204 -3.13 -4.52 18.84
N LEU A 205 -2.18 -4.49 19.78
CA LEU A 205 -2.44 -4.61 21.22
C LEU A 205 -3.21 -3.40 21.77
N VAL A 206 -2.80 -2.18 21.42
CA VAL A 206 -3.45 -0.93 21.83
C VAL A 206 -4.91 -0.87 21.34
N TYR A 207 -5.16 -1.34 20.13
CA TYR A 207 -6.52 -1.44 19.59
C TYR A 207 -7.31 -2.65 20.13
N ARG A 208 -6.73 -3.44 21.02
CA ARG A 208 -7.35 -4.66 21.61
C ARG A 208 -7.80 -5.68 20.58
N ARG A 209 -7.11 -5.76 19.45
CA ARG A 209 -7.41 -6.68 18.34
C ARG A 209 -6.35 -7.78 18.18
N PHE A 210 -5.43 -7.86 19.14
CA PHE A 210 -4.42 -8.91 19.16
C PHE A 210 -5.05 -10.26 19.54
N SER A 211 -4.73 -11.30 18.78
CA SER A 211 -5.06 -12.69 19.06
C SER A 211 -3.89 -13.58 18.68
N TRP A 212 -3.61 -14.61 19.47
CA TRP A 212 -2.62 -15.63 19.10
C TRP A 212 -2.90 -16.27 17.76
N ARG A 213 -4.18 -16.49 17.43
CA ARG A 213 -4.61 -17.02 16.14
C ARG A 213 -4.25 -16.07 15.00
N THR A 214 -4.47 -14.79 15.20
CA THR A 214 -4.09 -13.75 14.23
C THR A 214 -2.58 -13.71 14.04
N LEU A 215 -1.79 -13.80 15.12
CA LEU A 215 -0.34 -13.82 15.04
C LEU A 215 0.18 -15.02 14.23
N LEU A 216 -0.32 -16.22 14.51
CA LEU A 216 0.07 -17.42 13.78
C LEU A 216 -0.29 -17.35 12.30
N ASP A 217 -1.49 -16.83 11.97
CA ASP A 217 -1.92 -16.61 10.61
C ASP A 217 -1.02 -15.59 9.87
N VAL A 218 -0.65 -14.51 10.54
CA VAL A 218 0.28 -13.50 10.00
C VAL A 218 1.67 -14.10 9.76
N VAL A 219 2.18 -14.90 10.69
CA VAL A 219 3.47 -15.60 10.54
C VAL A 219 3.45 -16.56 9.35
N ASP A 220 2.38 -17.37 9.20
CA ASP A 220 2.24 -18.29 8.05
C ASP A 220 2.20 -17.54 6.72
N HIS A 221 1.41 -16.46 6.63
CA HIS A 221 1.37 -15.63 5.43
C HIS A 221 2.71 -14.95 5.13
N THR A 222 3.38 -14.44 6.16
CA THR A 222 4.70 -13.82 6.02
C THR A 222 5.71 -14.82 5.47
N TRP A 223 5.74 -16.03 6.02
CA TRP A 223 6.63 -17.09 5.57
C TRP A 223 6.39 -17.46 4.10
N ARG A 224 5.12 -17.71 3.74
CA ARG A 224 4.74 -18.06 2.36
C ARG A 224 5.14 -16.98 1.36
N LEU A 225 4.79 -15.73 1.64
CA LEU A 225 5.10 -14.63 0.73
C LEU A 225 6.61 -14.36 0.64
N THR A 226 7.31 -14.42 1.76
CA THR A 226 8.79 -14.29 1.76
C THR A 226 9.42 -15.38 0.92
N SER A 227 8.98 -16.63 1.04
CA SER A 227 9.49 -17.74 0.25
C SER A 227 9.29 -17.52 -1.25
N VAL A 228 8.11 -17.07 -1.67
CA VAL A 228 7.83 -16.77 -3.08
C VAL A 228 8.75 -15.65 -3.59
N ILE A 229 8.91 -14.57 -2.82
CA ILE A 229 9.78 -13.45 -3.20
C ILE A 229 11.23 -13.92 -3.31
N MET A 230 11.71 -14.73 -2.38
CA MET A 230 13.09 -15.28 -2.42
C MET A 230 13.30 -16.17 -3.63
N TRP A 231 12.35 -17.02 -4.01
CA TRP A 231 12.43 -17.83 -5.23
C TRP A 231 12.50 -16.96 -6.49
N ILE A 232 11.68 -15.93 -6.59
CA ILE A 232 11.71 -14.96 -7.70
C ILE A 232 13.07 -14.27 -7.75
N PHE A 233 13.60 -13.85 -6.58
CA PHE A 233 14.88 -13.15 -6.49
C PHE A 233 16.05 -14.04 -6.94
N VAL A 234 16.12 -15.28 -6.47
CA VAL A 234 17.15 -16.25 -6.88
C VAL A 234 17.06 -16.51 -8.39
N SER A 235 15.84 -16.72 -8.91
CA SER A 235 15.62 -16.95 -10.34
C SER A 235 16.06 -15.75 -11.19
N ALA A 236 15.77 -14.53 -10.73
CA ALA A 236 16.18 -13.30 -11.41
C ALA A 236 17.71 -13.12 -11.44
N ILE A 237 18.40 -13.44 -10.34
CA ILE A 237 19.88 -13.41 -10.28
C ILE A 237 20.48 -14.43 -11.24
N LEU A 238 19.96 -15.66 -11.24
CA LEU A 238 20.45 -16.72 -12.15
C LEU A 238 20.22 -16.34 -13.61
N PHE A 239 19.03 -15.85 -13.94
CA PHE A 239 18.71 -15.36 -15.28
C PHE A 239 19.67 -14.23 -15.71
N GLY A 240 19.88 -13.23 -14.83
CA GLY A 240 20.78 -12.11 -15.08
C GLY A 240 22.23 -12.56 -15.29
N ALA A 241 22.72 -13.52 -14.50
CA ALA A 241 24.06 -14.06 -14.63
C ALA A 241 24.24 -14.80 -15.97
N ILE A 242 23.28 -15.64 -16.38
CA ILE A 242 23.30 -16.34 -17.67
C ILE A 242 23.22 -15.32 -18.82
N TYR A 243 22.32 -14.34 -18.74
CA TYR A 243 22.16 -13.31 -19.75
C TYR A 243 23.44 -12.51 -19.98
N GLN A 244 24.11 -12.12 -18.89
CA GLN A 244 25.41 -11.42 -18.97
C GLN A 244 26.51 -12.36 -19.49
N GLY A 245 26.56 -13.60 -19.02
CA GLY A 245 27.56 -14.59 -19.43
C GLY A 245 27.49 -14.97 -20.93
N LEU A 246 26.30 -14.91 -21.53
CA LEU A 246 26.08 -15.12 -22.95
C LEU A 246 26.39 -13.88 -23.82
N GLY A 247 26.81 -12.76 -23.23
CA GLY A 247 27.09 -11.53 -23.99
C GLY A 247 25.84 -10.88 -24.59
N ALA A 248 24.65 -11.21 -24.07
CA ALA A 248 23.39 -10.70 -24.64
C ALA A 248 23.27 -9.17 -24.49
N ALA A 249 23.81 -8.58 -23.42
CA ALA A 249 23.82 -7.12 -23.26
C ALA A 249 24.64 -6.44 -24.36
N GLN A 250 25.83 -6.97 -24.69
CA GLN A 250 26.68 -6.43 -25.77
C GLN A 250 26.03 -6.61 -27.15
N SER A 251 25.33 -7.72 -27.37
CA SER A 251 24.60 -7.95 -28.63
C SER A 251 23.46 -6.95 -28.82
N PHE A 252 22.75 -6.59 -27.74
CA PHE A 252 21.73 -5.56 -27.75
C PHE A 252 22.29 -4.15 -28.00
N GLU A 253 23.42 -3.84 -27.39
CA GLU A 253 24.12 -2.56 -27.56
C GLU A 253 24.59 -2.39 -29.03
N MET A 254 25.12 -3.43 -29.65
CA MET A 254 25.49 -3.45 -31.08
C MET A 254 24.28 -3.26 -32.01
N LEU A 255 23.12 -3.84 -31.64
CA LEU A 255 21.88 -3.69 -32.43
C LEU A 255 21.26 -2.27 -32.34
N LEU A 256 21.49 -1.57 -31.22
CA LEU A 256 20.97 -0.21 -31.02
C LEU A 256 21.92 0.90 -31.49
N SER A 257 23.21 0.58 -31.66
CA SER A 257 24.24 1.54 -32.11
C SER A 257 24.51 1.52 -33.61
N GLY A 258 23.92 0.58 -34.36
CA GLY A 258 23.95 0.50 -35.85
C GLY A 258 22.66 1.06 -36.43
#